data_35d0cf0b443e409d61c04fd3e6ac41f5
#
_entry.id   35d0cf0b443e409d61c04fd3e6ac41f5
#
_cell.length_a   1.000
_cell.length_b   1.000
_cell.length_c   1.000
_cell.angle_alpha   90.00
_cell.angle_beta   90.00
_cell.angle_gamma   90.00
#
_symmetry.space_group_name_H-M   'P 1'
#
loop_
_entity.id
_entity.type
_entity.pdbx_description
1 polymer ?
#
loop_
_entity_poly.entity_id
_entity_poly.type
_entity_poly.pdbx_seq_one_letter_code
_entity_poly.pdbx_strand_id
1 'polypeptide(L)'
;SFAVKENEAWYVPVPAAREEADKVLAHFSPALQNPKSFKIGQNIKFDILVVRKYGIRIAGPLFDTMIAHYLLNPELRHGMDYLAETYLKYKTVRIEELIGPKGRKQLCMRDVPIPQVAEYAAEDADITLKLKNYFAPCLDKEGLESLFYDIEMPLIYVLAEMEYTGVTLDTIALKQSSEELTTALKKLEKEIYELAGIKFNINSARQVGEVLFDHLKIEEKAKKTKTGSYSTSEEILEKMRSKHPVVEKLLEYRGLKKLLSTYIDALPELINPETGKIHT
;
A
#
# COMPACT_ATOMS: atom_id res chain seq x y z
N SER A 1 -19.86 -2.50 9.96
CA SER A 1 -20.68 -3.73 9.93
C SER A 1 -20.17 -4.73 10.97
N PHE A 2 -21.04 -5.64 11.40
CA PHE A 2 -20.76 -6.63 12.44
C PHE A 2 -21.45 -7.95 12.11
N ALA A 3 -20.76 -9.06 12.37
CA ALA A 3 -21.30 -10.41 12.35
C ALA A 3 -20.85 -11.14 13.61
N VAL A 4 -21.75 -11.82 14.29
CA VAL A 4 -21.45 -12.64 15.48
C VAL A 4 -21.81 -14.11 15.27
N LYS A 5 -22.54 -14.39 14.20
CA LYS A 5 -22.93 -15.71 13.77
C LYS A 5 -22.97 -15.74 12.24
N GLU A 6 -22.61 -16.85 11.65
CA GLU A 6 -22.65 -17.02 10.19
C GLU A 6 -24.07 -16.80 9.64
N ASN A 7 -24.15 -16.09 8.52
CA ASN A 7 -25.36 -15.68 7.84
C ASN A 7 -26.24 -14.69 8.64
N GLU A 8 -25.68 -14.06 9.70
CA GLU A 8 -26.33 -12.99 10.44
C GLU A 8 -25.35 -11.81 10.59
N ALA A 9 -25.59 -10.73 9.85
CA ALA A 9 -24.75 -9.53 9.88
C ALA A 9 -25.58 -8.25 9.88
N TRP A 10 -25.01 -7.19 10.43
CA TRP A 10 -25.66 -5.90 10.56
C TRP A 10 -24.77 -4.78 10.05
N TYR A 11 -25.37 -3.83 9.37
CA TYR A 11 -24.76 -2.60 8.98
C TYR A 11 -25.28 -1.44 9.85
N VAL A 12 -24.35 -0.62 10.33
CA VAL A 12 -24.66 0.58 11.11
C VAL A 12 -24.11 1.79 10.36
N PRO A 13 -24.95 2.61 9.74
CA PRO A 13 -24.52 3.83 9.09
C PRO A 13 -23.98 4.82 10.13
N VAL A 14 -22.74 5.26 9.94
CA VAL A 14 -22.10 6.27 10.79
C VAL A 14 -22.21 7.62 10.09
N PRO A 15 -22.85 8.63 10.71
CA PRO A 15 -23.00 9.96 10.13
C PRO A 15 -21.65 10.65 9.82
N ALA A 16 -21.68 11.62 8.89
CA ALA A 16 -20.50 12.38 8.55
C ALA A 16 -20.12 13.41 9.62
N ALA A 17 -21.11 13.95 10.31
CA ALA A 17 -20.90 14.91 11.39
C ALA A 17 -20.24 14.20 12.59
N ARG A 18 -19.13 14.76 13.07
CA ARG A 18 -18.33 14.14 14.14
C ARG A 18 -19.12 13.86 15.40
N GLU A 19 -19.89 14.82 15.88
CA GLU A 19 -20.70 14.68 17.11
C GLU A 19 -21.75 13.56 17.01
N GLU A 20 -22.35 13.40 15.84
CA GLU A 20 -23.33 12.33 15.59
C GLU A 20 -22.65 10.97 15.48
N ALA A 21 -21.50 10.93 14.79
CA ALA A 21 -20.69 9.73 14.69
C ALA A 21 -20.23 9.24 16.07
N ASP A 22 -19.75 10.15 16.93
CA ASP A 22 -19.34 9.84 18.30
C ASP A 22 -20.48 9.22 19.12
N LYS A 23 -21.72 9.72 18.98
CA LYS A 23 -22.90 9.13 19.64
C LYS A 23 -23.18 7.71 19.18
N VAL A 24 -23.13 7.46 17.88
CA VAL A 24 -23.34 6.11 17.32
C VAL A 24 -22.25 5.16 17.80
N LEU A 25 -20.99 5.56 17.68
CA LEU A 25 -19.84 4.72 18.03
C LEU A 25 -19.74 4.45 19.54
N ALA A 26 -20.23 5.35 20.39
CA ALA A 26 -20.29 5.16 21.84
C ALA A 26 -21.07 3.89 22.23
N HIS A 27 -22.08 3.48 21.48
CA HIS A 27 -22.82 2.25 21.74
C HIS A 27 -22.00 0.98 21.52
N PHE A 28 -21.00 1.03 20.60
CA PHE A 28 -20.14 -0.10 20.27
C PHE A 28 -18.82 -0.09 21.03
N SER A 29 -18.44 1.06 21.59
CA SER A 29 -17.19 1.25 22.33
C SER A 29 -16.98 0.21 23.45
N PRO A 30 -17.99 -0.15 24.30
CA PRO A 30 -17.81 -1.15 25.33
C PRO A 30 -17.42 -2.53 24.77
N ALA A 31 -18.00 -2.95 23.64
CA ALA A 31 -17.65 -4.23 23.01
C ALA A 31 -16.24 -4.19 22.38
N LEU A 32 -15.91 -3.09 21.70
CA LEU A 32 -14.61 -2.91 21.04
C LEU A 32 -13.47 -2.83 22.05
N GLN A 33 -13.66 -2.18 23.19
CA GLN A 33 -12.66 -1.99 24.22
C GLN A 33 -12.60 -3.13 25.26
N ASN A 34 -13.50 -4.11 25.17
CA ASN A 34 -13.54 -5.23 26.11
C ASN A 34 -12.33 -6.16 25.88
N PRO A 35 -11.40 -6.31 26.86
CA PRO A 35 -10.22 -7.15 26.71
C PRO A 35 -10.54 -8.66 26.65
N LYS A 36 -11.77 -9.06 27.00
CA LYS A 36 -12.20 -10.46 26.92
C LYS A 36 -12.95 -10.80 25.64
N SER A 37 -13.34 -9.80 24.87
CA SER A 37 -14.06 -9.98 23.61
C SER A 37 -13.07 -10.23 22.47
N PHE A 38 -13.29 -11.29 21.73
CA PHE A 38 -12.51 -11.64 20.54
C PHE A 38 -12.96 -10.78 19.36
N LYS A 39 -12.02 -10.20 18.63
CA LYS A 39 -12.32 -9.38 17.43
C LYS A 39 -11.72 -10.04 16.20
N ILE A 40 -12.54 -10.15 15.18
CA ILE A 40 -12.18 -10.76 13.89
C ILE A 40 -12.25 -9.66 12.83
N GLY A 41 -11.27 -9.59 11.97
CA GLY A 41 -11.24 -8.65 10.86
C GLY A 41 -10.43 -9.17 9.68
N GLN A 42 -10.58 -8.49 8.57
CA GLN A 42 -9.75 -8.64 7.38
C GLN A 42 -8.92 -7.38 7.24
N ASN A 43 -7.61 -7.43 7.51
CA ASN A 43 -6.76 -6.27 7.69
C ASN A 43 -7.23 -5.37 8.86
N ILE A 44 -7.46 -5.99 10.02
CA ILE A 44 -8.06 -5.37 11.20
C ILE A 44 -7.25 -4.16 11.72
N LYS A 45 -5.97 -4.07 11.37
CA LYS A 45 -5.15 -2.88 11.67
C LYS A 45 -5.79 -1.60 11.13
N PHE A 46 -6.38 -1.65 9.94
CA PHE A 46 -7.10 -0.52 9.36
C PHE A 46 -8.29 -0.10 10.24
N ASP A 47 -9.08 -1.07 10.70
CA ASP A 47 -10.24 -0.80 11.57
C ASP A 47 -9.79 -0.19 12.91
N ILE A 48 -8.70 -0.71 13.50
CA ILE A 48 -8.09 -0.16 14.72
C ILE A 48 -7.76 1.32 14.54
N LEU A 49 -7.11 1.67 13.43
CA LEU A 49 -6.73 3.06 13.13
C LEU A 49 -7.95 3.97 12.90
N VAL A 50 -8.97 3.47 12.21
CA VAL A 50 -10.20 4.22 11.94
C VAL A 50 -10.93 4.56 13.23
N VAL A 51 -11.21 3.57 14.08
CA VAL A 51 -11.97 3.81 15.32
C VAL A 51 -11.16 4.60 16.35
N ARG A 52 -9.82 4.53 16.29
CA ARG A 52 -8.93 5.31 17.15
C ARG A 52 -9.07 6.82 16.92
N LYS A 53 -9.40 7.26 15.71
CA LYS A 53 -9.71 8.67 15.42
C LYS A 53 -10.92 9.18 16.23
N TYR A 54 -11.76 8.26 16.71
CA TYR A 54 -12.91 8.53 17.58
C TYR A 54 -12.62 8.26 19.06
N GLY A 55 -11.33 8.09 19.43
CA GLY A 55 -10.93 7.85 20.81
C GLY A 55 -11.17 6.42 21.31
N ILE A 56 -11.61 5.50 20.43
CA ILE A 56 -11.88 4.12 20.79
C ILE A 56 -10.61 3.29 20.58
N ARG A 57 -10.17 2.58 21.62
CA ARG A 57 -9.04 1.65 21.55
C ARG A 57 -9.56 0.22 21.54
N ILE A 58 -9.44 -0.45 20.41
CA ILE A 58 -9.73 -1.89 20.35
C ILE A 58 -8.78 -2.64 21.30
N ALA A 59 -9.31 -3.54 22.10
CA ALA A 59 -8.56 -4.33 23.06
C ALA A 59 -9.00 -5.80 23.02
N GLY A 60 -8.14 -6.69 23.52
CA GLY A 60 -8.38 -8.14 23.61
C GLY A 60 -7.81 -8.93 22.45
N PRO A 61 -8.11 -10.23 22.37
CA PRO A 61 -7.57 -11.09 21.34
C PRO A 61 -8.12 -10.74 19.97
N LEU A 62 -7.25 -10.83 18.96
CA LEU A 62 -7.55 -10.56 17.54
C LEU A 62 -7.48 -11.83 16.72
N PHE A 63 -8.17 -11.80 15.58
CA PHE A 63 -7.95 -12.71 14.46
C PHE A 63 -8.02 -11.92 13.16
N ASP A 64 -6.92 -11.83 12.45
CA ASP A 64 -6.87 -11.23 11.12
C ASP A 64 -6.86 -12.31 10.06
N THR A 65 -7.91 -12.36 9.24
CA THR A 65 -8.06 -13.41 8.20
C THR A 65 -7.05 -13.25 7.06
N MET A 66 -6.57 -12.04 6.80
CA MET A 66 -5.54 -11.78 5.80
C MET A 66 -4.18 -12.34 6.25
N ILE A 67 -3.81 -12.10 7.51
CA ILE A 67 -2.56 -12.62 8.10
C ILE A 67 -2.63 -14.14 8.28
N ALA A 68 -3.78 -14.68 8.72
CA ALA A 68 -3.96 -16.12 8.80
C ALA A 68 -3.70 -16.81 7.46
N HIS A 69 -4.26 -16.27 6.39
CA HIS A 69 -4.02 -16.80 5.06
C HIS A 69 -2.58 -16.57 4.57
N TYR A 70 -1.98 -15.43 4.91
CA TYR A 70 -0.57 -15.17 4.57
C TYR A 70 0.37 -16.23 5.17
N LEU A 71 0.16 -16.62 6.42
CA LEU A 71 0.97 -17.66 7.06
C LEU A 71 0.76 -19.04 6.41
N LEU A 72 -0.48 -19.35 6.00
CA LEU A 72 -0.80 -20.64 5.36
C LEU A 72 -0.31 -20.70 3.92
N ASN A 73 -0.39 -19.63 3.16
CA ASN A 73 -0.11 -19.60 1.71
C ASN A 73 0.51 -18.25 1.28
N PRO A 74 1.78 -17.96 1.64
CA PRO A 74 2.40 -16.63 1.46
C PRO A 74 2.50 -16.18 -0.01
N GLU A 75 2.55 -17.11 -0.95
CA GLU A 75 2.69 -16.83 -2.39
C GLU A 75 1.36 -16.46 -3.09
N LEU A 76 0.22 -16.58 -2.40
CA LEU A 76 -1.09 -16.35 -2.98
C LEU A 76 -1.59 -14.92 -2.71
N ARG A 77 -2.74 -14.58 -3.27
CA ARG A 77 -3.42 -13.31 -3.00
C ARG A 77 -4.21 -13.41 -1.69
N HIS A 78 -4.23 -12.33 -0.90
CA HIS A 78 -4.87 -12.31 0.42
C HIS A 78 -6.09 -11.39 0.49
N GLY A 79 -6.56 -10.87 -0.64
CA GLY A 79 -7.78 -10.05 -0.71
C GLY A 79 -9.03 -10.88 -0.42
N MET A 80 -10.03 -10.30 0.24
CA MET A 80 -11.23 -10.98 0.70
C MET A 80 -12.00 -11.67 -0.43
N ASP A 81 -12.17 -10.99 -1.58
CA ASP A 81 -12.84 -11.57 -2.74
C ASP A 81 -12.20 -12.89 -3.19
N TYR A 82 -10.86 -12.88 -3.28
CA TYR A 82 -10.10 -14.08 -3.64
C TYR A 82 -10.26 -15.19 -2.58
N LEU A 83 -10.22 -14.85 -1.30
CA LEU A 83 -10.35 -15.81 -0.22
C LEU A 83 -11.76 -16.41 -0.19
N ALA A 84 -12.80 -15.60 -0.35
CA ALA A 84 -14.18 -16.04 -0.40
C ALA A 84 -14.43 -17.00 -1.58
N GLU A 85 -13.96 -16.63 -2.77
CA GLU A 85 -14.11 -17.48 -3.97
C GLU A 85 -13.33 -18.81 -3.85
N THR A 86 -12.10 -18.72 -3.32
CA THR A 86 -11.20 -19.88 -3.24
C THR A 86 -11.64 -20.86 -2.16
N TYR A 87 -11.93 -20.40 -0.96
CA TYR A 87 -12.13 -21.26 0.22
C TYR A 87 -13.60 -21.46 0.59
N LEU A 88 -14.46 -20.46 0.36
CA LEU A 88 -15.89 -20.54 0.67
C LEU A 88 -16.75 -20.85 -0.56
N LYS A 89 -16.17 -20.86 -1.76
CA LYS A 89 -16.88 -21.00 -3.04
C LYS A 89 -17.98 -19.94 -3.23
N TYR A 90 -17.75 -18.76 -2.68
CA TYR A 90 -18.67 -17.65 -2.67
C TYR A 90 -18.12 -16.47 -3.45
N LYS A 91 -18.90 -15.94 -4.38
CA LYS A 91 -18.53 -14.74 -5.15
C LYS A 91 -19.10 -13.51 -4.47
N THR A 92 -18.23 -12.67 -3.94
CA THR A 92 -18.60 -11.41 -3.28
C THR A 92 -19.05 -10.33 -4.26
N VAL A 93 -19.80 -9.35 -3.78
CA VAL A 93 -20.03 -8.09 -4.48
C VAL A 93 -18.73 -7.29 -4.49
N ARG A 94 -18.29 -6.85 -5.66
CA ARG A 94 -17.05 -6.05 -5.78
C ARG A 94 -17.33 -4.58 -5.49
N ILE A 95 -16.39 -3.92 -4.83
CA ILE A 95 -16.52 -2.49 -4.53
C ILE A 95 -16.70 -1.64 -5.80
N GLU A 96 -16.08 -2.05 -6.91
CA GLU A 96 -16.23 -1.37 -8.20
C GLU A 96 -17.66 -1.45 -8.77
N GLU A 97 -18.47 -2.41 -8.33
CA GLU A 97 -19.89 -2.51 -8.72
C GLU A 97 -20.73 -1.44 -8.04
N LEU A 98 -20.31 -0.96 -6.85
CA LEU A 98 -20.98 0.10 -6.12
C LEU A 98 -20.50 1.49 -6.49
N ILE A 99 -19.17 1.70 -6.54
CA ILE A 99 -18.57 3.03 -6.70
C ILE A 99 -17.94 3.25 -8.07
N GLY A 100 -17.99 2.25 -8.94
CA GLY A 100 -17.37 2.31 -10.29
C GLY A 100 -15.88 2.02 -10.31
N PRO A 101 -15.28 1.88 -11.50
CA PRO A 101 -13.88 1.53 -11.66
C PRO A 101 -12.95 2.65 -11.16
N LYS A 102 -11.73 2.26 -10.75
CA LYS A 102 -10.69 3.20 -10.31
C LYS A 102 -10.45 4.31 -11.33
N GLY A 103 -10.49 5.56 -10.90
CA GLY A 103 -10.25 6.72 -11.73
C GLY A 103 -10.95 7.99 -11.22
N ARG A 104 -10.84 9.07 -12.01
CA ARG A 104 -11.40 10.38 -11.63
C ARG A 104 -12.93 10.41 -11.47
N LYS A 105 -13.63 9.43 -12.00
CA LYS A 105 -15.11 9.32 -11.94
C LYS A 105 -15.58 8.32 -10.89
N GLN A 106 -14.67 7.72 -10.11
CA GLN A 106 -15.04 6.81 -9.03
C GLN A 106 -15.80 7.59 -7.95
N LEU A 107 -16.95 7.05 -7.57
CA LEU A 107 -17.79 7.62 -6.51
C LEU A 107 -17.16 7.37 -5.13
N CYS A 108 -17.61 8.12 -4.14
CA CYS A 108 -17.33 7.82 -2.75
C CYS A 108 -18.41 6.84 -2.23
N MET A 109 -18.07 5.95 -1.31
CA MET A 109 -19.03 5.03 -0.69
C MET A 109 -20.21 5.75 -0.02
N ARG A 110 -20.03 7.01 0.38
CA ARG A 110 -21.10 7.86 0.91
C ARG A 110 -22.15 8.29 -0.12
N ASP A 111 -21.80 8.23 -1.40
CA ASP A 111 -22.70 8.60 -2.50
C ASP A 111 -23.60 7.42 -2.91
N VAL A 112 -23.31 6.22 -2.40
CA VAL A 112 -24.06 4.99 -2.68
C VAL A 112 -25.26 4.90 -1.74
N PRO A 113 -26.46 4.50 -2.23
CA PRO A 113 -27.64 4.33 -1.39
C PRO A 113 -27.41 3.35 -0.23
N ILE A 114 -27.85 3.72 0.97
CA ILE A 114 -27.67 2.92 2.19
C ILE A 114 -28.04 1.44 2.04
N PRO A 115 -29.14 1.03 1.38
CA PRO A 115 -29.47 -0.39 1.22
C PRO A 115 -28.37 -1.18 0.49
N GLN A 116 -27.75 -0.60 -0.54
CA GLN A 116 -26.67 -1.25 -1.30
C GLN A 116 -25.40 -1.35 -0.46
N VAL A 117 -25.04 -0.26 0.25
CA VAL A 117 -23.89 -0.27 1.17
C VAL A 117 -24.11 -1.27 2.31
N ALA A 118 -25.33 -1.38 2.81
CA ALA A 118 -25.68 -2.31 3.89
C ALA A 118 -25.51 -3.76 3.46
N GLU A 119 -25.95 -4.12 2.25
CA GLU A 119 -25.77 -5.46 1.70
C GLU A 119 -24.28 -5.79 1.57
N TYR A 120 -23.52 -4.94 0.90
CA TYR A 120 -22.06 -5.09 0.73
C TYR A 120 -21.34 -5.22 2.08
N ALA A 121 -21.59 -4.29 2.99
CA ALA A 121 -20.86 -4.26 4.26
C ALA A 121 -21.26 -5.39 5.23
N ALA A 122 -22.50 -5.85 5.18
CA ALA A 122 -22.95 -7.02 5.94
C ALA A 122 -22.34 -8.31 5.36
N GLU A 123 -22.26 -8.43 4.03
CA GLU A 123 -21.56 -9.52 3.36
C GLU A 123 -20.10 -9.59 3.82
N ASP A 124 -19.36 -8.47 3.80
CA ASP A 124 -17.97 -8.41 4.22
C ASP A 124 -17.78 -8.91 5.66
N ALA A 125 -18.65 -8.55 6.58
CA ALA A 125 -18.58 -8.99 7.97
C ALA A 125 -18.84 -10.50 8.12
N ASP A 126 -19.85 -11.02 7.41
CA ASP A 126 -20.19 -12.45 7.43
C ASP A 126 -19.09 -13.31 6.79
N ILE A 127 -18.56 -12.88 5.65
CA ILE A 127 -17.47 -13.55 4.96
C ILE A 127 -16.21 -13.59 5.84
N THR A 128 -15.88 -12.48 6.52
CA THR A 128 -14.75 -12.41 7.43
C THR A 128 -14.89 -13.43 8.57
N LEU A 129 -16.09 -13.56 9.14
CA LEU A 129 -16.36 -14.58 10.18
C LEU A 129 -16.23 -16.00 9.65
N LYS A 130 -16.77 -16.30 8.47
CA LYS A 130 -16.64 -17.62 7.82
C LYS A 130 -15.18 -17.95 7.49
N LEU A 131 -14.40 -16.98 6.99
CA LEU A 131 -12.97 -17.16 6.73
C LEU A 131 -12.19 -17.46 8.00
N LYS A 132 -12.50 -16.77 9.11
CA LYS A 132 -11.91 -17.11 10.42
C LYS A 132 -12.21 -18.56 10.81
N ASN A 133 -13.47 -19.01 10.69
CA ASN A 133 -13.87 -20.37 11.04
C ASN A 133 -13.19 -21.42 10.14
N TYR A 134 -12.88 -21.07 8.89
CA TYR A 134 -12.13 -21.91 7.98
C TYR A 134 -10.62 -21.94 8.31
N PHE A 135 -9.98 -20.79 8.54
CA PHE A 135 -8.53 -20.72 8.69
C PHE A 135 -8.04 -21.11 10.09
N ALA A 136 -8.82 -20.92 11.16
CA ALA A 136 -8.37 -21.25 12.49
C ALA A 136 -7.99 -22.75 12.64
N PRO A 137 -8.81 -23.74 12.18
CA PRO A 137 -8.40 -25.14 12.19
C PRO A 137 -7.19 -25.45 11.26
N CYS A 138 -7.01 -24.66 10.19
CA CYS A 138 -5.86 -24.83 9.29
C CYS A 138 -4.55 -24.42 9.98
N LEU A 139 -4.56 -23.31 10.73
CA LEU A 139 -3.40 -22.85 11.51
C LEU A 139 -2.98 -23.89 12.55
N ASP A 140 -3.94 -24.48 13.26
CA ASP A 140 -3.69 -25.56 14.22
C ASP A 140 -3.04 -26.75 13.55
N LYS A 141 -3.64 -27.24 12.46
CA LYS A 141 -3.15 -28.38 11.70
C LYS A 141 -1.72 -28.20 11.18
N GLU A 142 -1.36 -27.00 10.74
CA GLU A 142 -0.02 -26.68 10.23
C GLU A 142 0.96 -26.27 11.36
N GLY A 143 0.53 -26.26 12.64
CA GLY A 143 1.36 -25.90 13.77
C GLY A 143 1.74 -24.42 13.84
N LEU A 144 0.93 -23.55 13.25
CA LEU A 144 1.20 -22.10 13.12
C LEU A 144 0.51 -21.25 14.20
N GLU A 145 -0.24 -21.86 15.13
CA GLU A 145 -0.99 -21.13 16.15
C GLU A 145 -0.13 -20.22 17.02
N SER A 146 1.00 -20.71 17.49
CA SER A 146 1.91 -19.91 18.34
C SER A 146 2.46 -18.72 17.56
N LEU A 147 2.90 -18.90 16.32
CA LEU A 147 3.33 -17.80 15.47
C LEU A 147 2.21 -16.78 15.27
N PHE A 148 1.01 -17.26 14.99
CA PHE A 148 -0.14 -16.39 14.73
C PHE A 148 -0.58 -15.62 15.98
N TYR A 149 -0.85 -16.32 17.10
CA TYR A 149 -1.44 -15.68 18.28
C TYR A 149 -0.42 -14.97 19.19
N ASP A 150 0.82 -15.47 19.27
CA ASP A 150 1.82 -14.94 20.20
C ASP A 150 2.72 -13.87 19.56
N ILE A 151 2.80 -13.84 18.21
CA ILE A 151 3.65 -12.90 17.47
C ILE A 151 2.82 -11.99 16.56
N GLU A 152 2.11 -12.55 15.56
CA GLU A 152 1.46 -11.75 14.52
C GLU A 152 0.30 -10.90 15.07
N MET A 153 -0.57 -11.47 15.90
CA MET A 153 -1.69 -10.71 16.44
C MET A 153 -1.28 -9.58 17.38
N PRO A 154 -0.35 -9.76 18.33
CA PRO A 154 0.20 -8.66 19.13
C PRO A 154 0.92 -7.61 18.27
N LEU A 155 1.62 -8.00 17.21
CA LEU A 155 2.32 -7.09 16.33
C LEU A 155 1.37 -6.10 15.63
N ILE A 156 0.13 -6.49 15.35
CA ILE A 156 -0.89 -5.59 14.79
C ILE A 156 -1.06 -4.33 15.65
N TYR A 157 -1.12 -4.49 16.97
CA TYR A 157 -1.26 -3.35 17.88
C TYR A 157 -0.04 -2.45 17.87
N VAL A 158 1.16 -3.03 17.78
CA VAL A 158 2.42 -2.28 17.71
C VAL A 158 2.46 -1.47 16.41
N LEU A 159 2.17 -2.10 15.28
CA LEU A 159 2.15 -1.44 13.98
C LEU A 159 1.07 -0.35 13.89
N ALA A 160 -0.12 -0.62 14.44
CA ALA A 160 -1.18 0.38 14.53
C ALA A 160 -0.77 1.60 15.37
N GLU A 161 -0.04 1.38 16.49
CA GLU A 161 0.48 2.47 17.32
C GLU A 161 1.55 3.28 16.58
N MET A 162 2.46 2.62 15.87
CA MET A 162 3.48 3.29 15.06
C MET A 162 2.86 4.15 13.97
N GLU A 163 1.90 3.62 13.20
CA GLU A 163 1.19 4.35 12.15
C GLU A 163 0.37 5.52 12.72
N TYR A 164 -0.33 5.30 13.83
CA TYR A 164 -1.10 6.35 14.50
C TYR A 164 -0.21 7.46 15.05
N THR A 165 0.93 7.11 15.61
CA THR A 165 1.90 8.07 16.16
C THR A 165 2.55 8.89 15.06
N GLY A 166 2.82 8.26 13.92
CA GLY A 166 3.46 8.89 12.77
C GLY A 166 4.90 9.29 13.00
N VAL A 167 5.55 9.73 11.93
CA VAL A 167 6.97 10.12 11.90
C VAL A 167 7.10 11.60 11.59
N THR A 168 7.91 12.32 12.39
CA THR A 168 8.25 13.72 12.14
C THR A 168 9.39 13.79 11.12
N LEU A 169 9.27 14.66 10.13
CA LEU A 169 10.32 14.94 9.16
C LEU A 169 11.07 16.22 9.47
N ASP A 170 12.37 16.21 9.28
CA ASP A 170 13.17 17.42 9.20
C ASP A 170 13.04 18.03 7.80
N THR A 171 12.03 18.86 7.63
CA THR A 171 11.74 19.52 6.34
C THR A 171 12.81 20.52 5.92
N ILE A 172 13.58 21.07 6.87
CA ILE A 172 14.68 21.99 6.58
C ILE A 172 15.84 21.21 5.94
N ALA A 173 16.23 20.10 6.55
CA ALA A 173 17.28 19.23 6.01
C ALA A 173 16.89 18.64 4.65
N LEU A 174 15.62 18.23 4.48
CA LEU A 174 15.12 17.75 3.18
C LEU A 174 15.17 18.83 2.11
N LYS A 175 14.82 20.08 2.43
CA LYS A 175 14.90 21.18 1.46
C LYS A 175 16.36 21.46 1.04
N GLN A 176 17.28 21.49 1.98
CA GLN A 176 18.71 21.65 1.69
C GLN A 176 19.21 20.51 0.77
N SER A 177 18.88 19.27 1.11
CA SER A 177 19.22 18.11 0.28
C SER A 177 18.61 18.19 -1.12
N SER A 178 17.37 18.69 -1.26
CA SER A 178 16.72 18.91 -2.56
C SER A 178 17.50 19.91 -3.42
N GLU A 179 17.97 21.01 -2.85
CA GLU A 179 18.77 22.02 -3.56
C GLU A 179 20.14 21.48 -3.99
N GLU A 180 20.82 20.74 -3.11
CA GLU A 180 22.10 20.09 -3.40
C GLU A 180 21.98 19.05 -4.52
N LEU A 181 21.00 18.15 -4.41
CA LEU A 181 20.77 17.11 -5.43
C LEU A 181 20.33 17.70 -6.76
N THR A 182 19.50 18.75 -6.75
CA THR A 182 19.11 19.45 -7.98
C THR A 182 20.34 20.03 -8.68
N THR A 183 21.26 20.59 -7.91
CA THR A 183 22.51 21.13 -8.45
C THR A 183 23.41 20.04 -9.03
N ALA A 184 23.55 18.91 -8.31
CA ALA A 184 24.29 17.75 -8.77
C ALA A 184 23.69 17.14 -10.05
N LEU A 185 22.37 17.02 -10.12
CA LEU A 185 21.67 16.53 -11.31
C LEU A 185 21.89 17.42 -12.54
N LYS A 186 21.88 18.75 -12.37
CA LYS A 186 22.17 19.68 -13.47
C LYS A 186 23.62 19.55 -13.98
N LYS A 187 24.56 19.25 -13.08
CA LYS A 187 25.95 18.99 -13.46
C LYS A 187 26.05 17.68 -14.23
N LEU A 188 25.47 16.61 -13.70
CA LEU A 188 25.44 15.30 -14.39
C LEU A 188 24.75 15.38 -15.76
N GLU A 189 23.68 16.13 -15.87
CA GLU A 189 23.01 16.34 -17.16
C GLU A 189 23.94 16.95 -18.22
N LYS A 190 24.74 17.94 -17.84
CA LYS A 190 25.75 18.52 -18.74
C LYS A 190 26.82 17.49 -19.14
N GLU A 191 27.37 16.78 -18.15
CA GLU A 191 28.37 15.73 -18.39
C GLU A 191 27.85 14.64 -19.33
N ILE A 192 26.58 14.21 -19.14
CA ILE A 192 25.91 13.23 -20.00
C ILE A 192 25.79 13.76 -21.43
N TYR A 193 25.38 15.01 -21.64
CA TYR A 193 25.26 15.60 -22.98
C TYR A 193 26.64 15.77 -23.66
N GLU A 194 27.67 16.17 -22.91
CA GLU A 194 29.01 16.28 -23.43
C GLU A 194 29.56 14.90 -23.87
N LEU A 195 29.37 13.85 -23.04
CA LEU A 195 29.77 12.48 -23.35
C LEU A 195 28.98 11.86 -24.51
N ALA A 196 27.70 12.22 -24.64
CA ALA A 196 26.83 11.73 -25.70
C ALA A 196 27.01 12.51 -27.03
N GLY A 197 27.55 13.72 -27.00
CA GLY A 197 27.65 14.62 -28.13
C GLY A 197 26.31 15.23 -28.60
N ILE A 198 25.21 14.91 -27.96
CA ILE A 198 23.87 15.39 -28.31
C ILE A 198 23.02 15.63 -27.04
N LYS A 199 22.04 16.51 -27.16
CA LYS A 199 21.02 16.69 -26.12
C LYS A 199 19.83 15.79 -26.37
N PHE A 200 19.29 15.18 -25.31
CA PHE A 200 18.12 14.30 -25.34
C PHE A 200 17.42 14.29 -23.98
N ASN A 201 16.24 13.72 -23.90
CA ASN A 201 15.55 13.58 -22.61
C ASN A 201 16.08 12.35 -21.85
N ILE A 202 16.93 12.59 -20.83
CA ILE A 202 17.57 11.55 -19.99
C ILE A 202 16.51 10.74 -19.22
N ASN A 203 15.33 11.33 -18.94
CA ASN A 203 14.23 10.64 -18.26
C ASN A 203 13.42 9.73 -19.21
N SER A 204 13.63 9.82 -20.52
CA SER A 204 12.98 8.96 -21.50
C SER A 204 13.83 7.71 -21.77
N ALA A 205 13.39 6.56 -21.26
CA ALA A 205 14.07 5.28 -21.50
C ALA A 205 14.27 4.99 -23.00
N ARG A 206 13.32 5.43 -23.85
CA ARG A 206 13.40 5.29 -25.30
C ARG A 206 14.57 6.11 -25.87
N GLN A 207 14.64 7.41 -25.56
CA GLN A 207 15.68 8.29 -26.09
C GLN A 207 17.05 7.89 -25.55
N VAL A 208 17.14 7.49 -24.28
CA VAL A 208 18.39 6.92 -23.72
C VAL A 208 18.82 5.69 -24.52
N GLY A 209 17.90 4.78 -24.85
CA GLY A 209 18.21 3.62 -25.66
C GLY A 209 18.69 3.97 -27.08
N GLU A 210 18.02 4.90 -27.74
CA GLU A 210 18.40 5.39 -29.07
C GLU A 210 19.82 6.02 -29.04
N VAL A 211 20.13 6.81 -28.01
CA VAL A 211 21.47 7.41 -27.85
C VAL A 211 22.55 6.36 -27.59
N LEU A 212 22.32 5.42 -26.68
CA LEU A 212 23.31 4.41 -26.32
C LEU A 212 23.58 3.41 -27.45
N PHE A 213 22.53 2.96 -28.15
CA PHE A 213 22.65 1.84 -29.07
C PHE A 213 22.67 2.25 -30.55
N ASP A 214 21.94 3.28 -30.95
CA ASP A 214 21.92 3.73 -32.35
C ASP A 214 22.97 4.83 -32.62
N HIS A 215 23.17 5.78 -31.67
CA HIS A 215 24.11 6.89 -31.84
C HIS A 215 25.51 6.53 -31.39
N LEU A 216 25.71 6.15 -30.14
CA LEU A 216 27.03 5.81 -29.56
C LEU A 216 27.45 4.38 -29.88
N LYS A 217 26.56 3.50 -30.30
CA LYS A 217 26.81 2.10 -30.66
C LYS A 217 27.60 1.32 -29.63
N ILE A 218 27.29 1.54 -28.33
CA ILE A 218 27.97 0.95 -27.18
C ILE A 218 27.88 -0.59 -27.18
N GLU A 219 26.80 -1.13 -27.76
CA GLU A 219 26.57 -2.56 -27.90
C GLU A 219 25.97 -2.88 -29.26
N GLU A 220 26.71 -3.54 -30.13
CA GLU A 220 26.27 -3.87 -31.49
C GLU A 220 25.11 -4.87 -31.54
N LYS A 221 24.98 -5.73 -30.51
CA LYS A 221 23.97 -6.78 -30.44
C LYS A 221 22.85 -6.46 -29.43
N ALA A 222 22.58 -5.19 -29.17
CA ALA A 222 21.54 -4.78 -28.25
C ALA A 222 20.16 -5.28 -28.72
N LYS A 223 19.45 -6.01 -27.85
CA LYS A 223 18.13 -6.57 -28.16
C LYS A 223 17.03 -5.51 -27.95
N LYS A 224 16.17 -5.37 -28.92
CA LYS A 224 14.94 -4.59 -28.78
C LYS A 224 13.86 -5.41 -28.06
N THR A 225 13.05 -4.72 -27.27
CA THR A 225 11.86 -5.30 -26.62
C THR A 225 10.80 -5.63 -27.65
N LYS A 226 9.73 -6.34 -27.24
CA LYS A 226 8.56 -6.62 -28.10
C LYS A 226 7.92 -5.33 -28.68
N THR A 227 8.10 -4.18 -28.02
CA THR A 227 7.60 -2.88 -28.45
C THR A 227 8.57 -2.12 -29.36
N GLY A 228 9.67 -2.75 -29.78
CA GLY A 228 10.66 -2.15 -30.71
C GLY A 228 11.64 -1.17 -30.05
N SER A 229 11.57 -0.95 -28.74
CA SER A 229 12.47 -0.07 -28.00
C SER A 229 13.62 -0.86 -27.36
N TYR A 230 14.75 -0.24 -27.11
CA TYR A 230 15.82 -0.86 -26.33
C TYR A 230 15.48 -0.88 -24.85
N SER A 231 15.85 -1.95 -24.16
CA SER A 231 15.77 -1.96 -22.70
C SER A 231 16.97 -1.22 -22.10
N THR A 232 16.68 -0.27 -21.24
CA THR A 232 17.67 0.50 -20.48
C THR A 232 17.46 0.31 -18.98
N SER A 233 17.04 -0.90 -18.55
CA SER A 233 16.92 -1.23 -17.13
C SER A 233 18.29 -1.11 -16.44
N GLU A 234 18.27 -0.89 -15.12
CA GLU A 234 19.48 -0.76 -14.30
C GLU A 234 20.41 -1.97 -14.49
N GLU A 235 19.84 -3.19 -14.49
CA GLU A 235 20.61 -4.43 -14.72
C GLU A 235 21.37 -4.43 -16.06
N ILE A 236 20.75 -3.91 -17.13
CA ILE A 236 21.37 -3.84 -18.45
C ILE A 236 22.46 -2.77 -18.48
N LEU A 237 22.20 -1.60 -17.88
CA LEU A 237 23.16 -0.52 -17.83
C LEU A 237 24.36 -0.90 -16.94
N GLU A 238 24.16 -1.59 -15.82
CA GLU A 238 25.27 -2.08 -14.97
C GLU A 238 26.22 -3.01 -15.74
N LYS A 239 25.69 -3.92 -16.57
CA LYS A 239 26.53 -4.80 -17.41
C LYS A 239 27.36 -4.04 -18.46
N MET A 240 26.98 -2.81 -18.77
CA MET A 240 27.64 -1.96 -19.76
C MET A 240 28.43 -0.80 -19.12
N ARG A 241 28.50 -0.72 -17.79
CA ARG A 241 29.11 0.39 -17.05
C ARG A 241 30.54 0.70 -17.50
N SER A 242 31.32 -0.33 -17.78
CA SER A 242 32.72 -0.19 -18.23
C SER A 242 32.89 0.11 -19.72
N LYS A 243 31.81 0.02 -20.53
CA LYS A 243 31.93 0.17 -21.99
C LYS A 243 31.98 1.62 -22.43
N HIS A 244 31.33 2.52 -21.72
CA HIS A 244 31.37 3.94 -22.04
C HIS A 244 31.06 4.80 -20.79
N PRO A 245 31.79 5.92 -20.56
CA PRO A 245 31.60 6.77 -19.38
C PRO A 245 30.17 7.31 -19.21
N VAL A 246 29.45 7.52 -20.31
CA VAL A 246 28.06 7.98 -20.26
C VAL A 246 27.13 7.03 -19.49
N VAL A 247 27.42 5.73 -19.50
CA VAL A 247 26.57 4.72 -18.82
C VAL A 247 26.65 4.89 -17.31
N GLU A 248 27.86 5.10 -16.79
CA GLU A 248 28.07 5.37 -15.36
C GLU A 248 27.34 6.64 -14.93
N LYS A 249 27.45 7.72 -15.72
CA LYS A 249 26.76 8.98 -15.44
C LYS A 249 25.23 8.86 -15.52
N LEU A 250 24.71 8.05 -16.42
CA LEU A 250 23.28 7.75 -16.48
C LEU A 250 22.77 6.97 -15.26
N LEU A 251 23.52 6.01 -14.76
CA LEU A 251 23.20 5.27 -13.54
C LEU A 251 23.20 6.21 -12.32
N GLU A 252 24.25 7.03 -12.19
CA GLU A 252 24.35 8.04 -11.13
C GLU A 252 23.18 9.03 -11.18
N TYR A 253 22.88 9.58 -12.36
CA TYR A 253 21.75 10.48 -12.56
C TYR A 253 20.41 9.85 -12.16
N ARG A 254 20.14 8.60 -12.56
CA ARG A 254 18.90 7.90 -12.22
C ARG A 254 18.77 7.65 -10.72
N GLY A 255 19.85 7.25 -10.05
CA GLY A 255 19.88 7.07 -8.60
C GLY A 255 19.54 8.35 -7.86
N LEU A 256 20.22 9.45 -8.17
CA LEU A 256 19.96 10.76 -7.56
C LEU A 256 18.56 11.29 -7.91
N LYS A 257 18.11 11.10 -9.15
CA LYS A 257 16.77 11.54 -9.57
C LYS A 257 15.67 10.80 -8.84
N LYS A 258 15.83 9.48 -8.66
CA LYS A 258 14.90 8.65 -7.87
C LYS A 258 14.88 9.09 -6.41
N LEU A 259 16.04 9.28 -5.80
CA LEU A 259 16.16 9.77 -4.43
C LEU A 259 15.45 11.12 -4.25
N LEU A 260 15.70 12.06 -5.15
CA LEU A 260 15.09 13.38 -5.12
C LEU A 260 13.56 13.30 -5.26
N SER A 261 13.08 12.69 -6.35
CA SER A 261 11.65 12.73 -6.70
C SER A 261 10.77 11.80 -5.86
N THR A 262 11.30 10.66 -5.39
CA THR A 262 10.50 9.65 -4.68
C THR A 262 10.50 9.87 -3.17
N TYR A 263 11.58 10.41 -2.64
CA TYR A 263 11.73 10.57 -1.20
C TYR A 263 11.83 12.03 -0.76
N ILE A 264 12.80 12.78 -1.29
CA ILE A 264 13.11 14.11 -0.74
C ILE A 264 12.02 15.12 -1.04
N ASP A 265 11.52 15.17 -2.27
CA ASP A 265 10.47 16.11 -2.67
C ASP A 265 9.07 15.58 -2.30
N ALA A 266 8.87 14.25 -2.36
CA ALA A 266 7.54 13.67 -2.15
C ALA A 266 7.15 13.53 -0.68
N LEU A 267 8.10 13.18 0.22
CA LEU A 267 7.77 12.95 1.63
C LEU A 267 7.17 14.18 2.34
N PRO A 268 7.66 15.41 2.13
CA PRO A 268 7.05 16.60 2.74
C PRO A 268 5.58 16.82 2.36
N GLU A 269 5.18 16.42 1.15
CA GLU A 269 3.79 16.54 0.68
C GLU A 269 2.83 15.57 1.39
N LEU A 270 3.35 14.52 2.03
CA LEU A 270 2.58 13.55 2.79
C LEU A 270 2.36 13.95 4.25
N ILE A 271 2.91 15.06 4.69
CA ILE A 271 2.75 15.54 6.07
C ILE A 271 1.29 15.92 6.29
N ASN A 272 0.66 15.25 7.27
CA ASN A 272 -0.68 15.61 7.70
C ASN A 272 -0.64 17.00 8.39
N PRO A 273 -1.40 17.99 7.91
CA PRO A 273 -1.36 19.33 8.46
C PRO A 273 -1.87 19.43 9.91
N GLU A 274 -2.71 18.49 10.35
CA GLU A 274 -3.24 18.48 11.72
C GLU A 274 -2.23 17.96 12.74
N THR A 275 -1.41 16.98 12.35
CA THR A 275 -0.46 16.32 13.26
C THR A 275 0.99 16.79 13.07
N GLY A 276 1.31 17.41 11.93
CA GLY A 276 2.67 17.74 11.52
C GLY A 276 3.56 16.53 11.21
N LYS A 277 2.96 15.35 11.00
CA LYS A 277 3.66 14.09 10.82
C LYS A 277 3.19 13.33 9.56
N ILE A 278 4.00 12.40 9.13
CA ILE A 278 3.59 11.38 8.14
C ILE A 278 3.01 10.18 8.87
N HIS A 279 1.86 9.71 8.40
CA HIS A 279 1.21 8.48 8.83
C HIS A 279 1.17 7.52 7.62
N THR A 280 1.76 6.36 7.74
CA THR A 280 1.90 5.37 6.64
C THR A 280 0.88 4.25 6.80
#